data_326d95c915e2ab0b842e1d808e54632c
#
_entry.id   326d95c915e2ab0b842e1d808e54632c
#
_cell.length_a   1.000
_cell.length_b   1.000
_cell.length_c   1.000
_cell.angle_alpha   90.00
_cell.angle_beta   90.00
_cell.angle_gamma   90.00
#
_symmetry.space_group_name_H-M   'P 1'
#
loop_
_entity.id
_entity.type
_entity.pdbx_description
1 polymer ?
#
loop_
_entity_poly.entity_id
_entity_poly.type
_entity_poly.pdbx_seq_one_letter_code
_entity_poly.pdbx_strand_id
1 'polypeptide(L)'
;MNSILNLIGNTPIVELKNVQEKYHLKSKIFAKLELTNPTGSVKDRTALNLVKDAIEKNILKKDNILIEATSGNMGISLSFVSKRMGYDVIIVMPDNMSLERRKLVELYGAKLILTDGKLGMQGAIDKVNELKQQNDKIISLNQFNNLSNKYAHHTTGKEILSQVPNIDIFINGIGSSGTISGVGEILKQQEKSIKVIGVEPASSPLITKGYFGAHKIQGIGANFIPSIINKDVIDEVKTVTDEDAYFYTKELANLESIICGISAGANLKAAIDVAKEQENKNIVIIIPDRGDRYYSMNL
;
A
#
# COMPACT_ATOMS: atom_id res chain seq x y z
N MET A 1 27.92 -2.67 7.87
CA MET A 1 27.07 -3.55 8.71
C MET A 1 25.76 -3.84 7.98
N ASN A 2 25.37 -5.11 7.90
CA ASN A 2 24.07 -5.47 7.36
C ASN A 2 22.97 -5.08 8.36
N SER A 3 22.01 -4.26 7.92
CA SER A 3 20.85 -3.85 8.71
C SER A 3 19.62 -4.56 8.20
N ILE A 4 18.68 -4.88 9.11
CA ILE A 4 17.35 -5.40 8.73
C ILE A 4 16.63 -4.48 7.73
N LEU A 5 16.94 -3.17 7.73
CA LEU A 5 16.40 -2.21 6.77
C LEU A 5 16.85 -2.49 5.32
N ASN A 6 17.98 -3.20 5.13
CA ASN A 6 18.49 -3.57 3.80
C ASN A 6 17.65 -4.70 3.15
N LEU A 7 16.78 -5.35 3.92
CA LEU A 7 15.84 -6.34 3.40
C LEU A 7 14.55 -5.72 2.84
N ILE A 8 14.38 -4.40 2.98
CA ILE A 8 13.23 -3.70 2.39
C ILE A 8 13.43 -3.59 0.89
N GLY A 9 12.46 -4.04 0.12
CA GLY A 9 12.51 -4.10 -1.33
C GLY A 9 13.09 -5.42 -1.85
N ASN A 10 13.45 -5.46 -3.13
CA ASN A 10 13.87 -6.67 -3.85
C ASN A 10 12.90 -7.84 -3.64
N THR A 11 11.61 -7.54 -3.58
CA THR A 11 10.56 -8.54 -3.35
C THR A 11 10.41 -9.44 -4.58
N PRO A 12 10.08 -10.73 -4.42
CA PRO A 12 9.92 -11.63 -5.55
C PRO A 12 8.64 -11.35 -6.34
N ILE A 13 8.64 -11.82 -7.60
CA ILE A 13 7.43 -11.97 -8.42
C ILE A 13 7.19 -13.45 -8.66
N VAL A 14 5.92 -13.87 -8.62
CA VAL A 14 5.48 -15.21 -8.96
C VAL A 14 4.40 -15.16 -10.03
N GLU A 15 4.38 -16.14 -10.94
CA GLU A 15 3.31 -16.32 -11.92
C GLU A 15 2.15 -17.09 -11.26
N LEU A 16 0.92 -16.59 -11.38
CA LEU A 16 -0.28 -17.19 -10.77
C LEU A 16 -0.88 -18.24 -11.73
N LYS A 17 -0.21 -19.37 -11.88
CA LYS A 17 -0.57 -20.39 -12.88
C LYS A 17 -1.90 -21.09 -12.58
N ASN A 18 -2.17 -21.40 -11.32
CA ASN A 18 -3.42 -22.07 -10.95
C ASN A 18 -4.63 -21.14 -11.11
N VAL A 19 -4.44 -19.83 -10.91
CA VAL A 19 -5.47 -18.82 -11.23
C VAL A 19 -5.72 -18.79 -12.73
N GLN A 20 -4.67 -18.74 -13.56
CA GLN A 20 -4.78 -18.71 -15.02
C GLN A 20 -5.52 -19.95 -15.53
N GLU A 21 -5.19 -21.13 -15.02
CA GLU A 21 -5.83 -22.39 -15.39
C GLU A 21 -7.31 -22.41 -14.99
N LYS A 22 -7.63 -22.10 -13.73
CA LYS A 22 -9.01 -22.10 -13.21
C LYS A 22 -9.93 -21.18 -14.00
N TYR A 23 -9.45 -20.00 -14.38
CA TYR A 23 -10.24 -19.00 -15.09
C TYR A 23 -10.08 -19.04 -16.62
N HIS A 24 -9.35 -20.05 -17.14
CA HIS A 24 -9.10 -20.28 -18.58
C HIS A 24 -8.52 -19.04 -19.28
N LEU A 25 -7.55 -18.36 -18.62
CA LEU A 25 -6.96 -17.13 -19.12
C LEU A 25 -5.85 -17.44 -20.14
N LYS A 26 -5.83 -16.74 -21.27
CA LYS A 26 -4.74 -16.76 -22.23
C LYS A 26 -3.62 -15.75 -21.89
N SER A 27 -3.91 -14.79 -21.03
CA SER A 27 -2.96 -13.84 -20.50
C SER A 27 -2.29 -14.38 -19.23
N LYS A 28 -1.05 -13.96 -18.97
CA LYS A 28 -0.32 -14.32 -17.77
C LYS A 28 -0.53 -13.27 -16.68
N ILE A 29 -0.73 -13.72 -15.45
CA ILE A 29 -0.82 -12.84 -14.27
C ILE A 29 0.37 -13.13 -13.38
N PHE A 30 1.11 -12.07 -13.04
CA PHE A 30 2.26 -12.09 -12.15
C PHE A 30 1.95 -11.29 -10.89
N ALA A 31 2.31 -11.83 -9.74
CA ALA A 31 2.09 -11.21 -8.44
C ALA A 31 3.42 -10.72 -7.84
N LYS A 32 3.59 -9.41 -7.66
CA LYS A 32 4.70 -8.81 -6.93
C LYS A 32 4.43 -8.90 -5.44
N LEU A 33 5.21 -9.71 -4.72
CA LEU A 33 4.95 -10.08 -3.34
C LEU A 33 5.51 -9.06 -2.34
N GLU A 34 4.90 -7.88 -2.23
CA GLU A 34 5.28 -6.85 -1.26
C GLU A 34 5.05 -7.28 0.19
N LEU A 35 4.25 -8.31 0.40
CA LEU A 35 4.07 -8.98 1.70
C LEU A 35 5.34 -9.62 2.27
N THR A 36 6.40 -9.78 1.46
CA THR A 36 7.70 -10.33 1.90
C THR A 36 8.65 -9.29 2.49
N ASN A 37 8.31 -8.01 2.46
CA ASN A 37 9.06 -7.00 3.19
C ASN A 37 9.13 -7.31 4.70
N PRO A 38 10.12 -6.83 5.45
CA PRO A 38 10.34 -7.19 6.86
C PRO A 38 9.12 -7.07 7.76
N THR A 39 8.33 -6.00 7.68
CA THR A 39 7.08 -5.92 8.45
C THR A 39 5.90 -6.61 7.77
N GLY A 40 6.08 -7.16 6.57
CA GLY A 40 5.04 -7.83 5.80
C GLY A 40 4.15 -6.90 5.00
N SER A 41 4.64 -5.74 4.55
CA SER A 41 3.85 -4.87 3.66
C SER A 41 4.69 -3.95 2.78
N VAL A 42 4.05 -3.48 1.70
CA VAL A 42 4.54 -2.46 0.77
C VAL A 42 4.94 -1.15 1.47
N LYS A 43 4.38 -0.87 2.65
CA LYS A 43 4.63 0.36 3.40
C LYS A 43 6.02 0.47 4.00
N ASP A 44 6.77 -0.63 4.08
CA ASP A 44 8.18 -0.59 4.50
C ASP A 44 9.01 0.30 3.57
N ARG A 45 8.75 0.22 2.26
CA ARG A 45 9.41 1.08 1.26
C ARG A 45 9.08 2.55 1.50
N THR A 46 7.80 2.84 1.65
CA THR A 46 7.31 4.20 1.90
C THR A 46 7.92 4.77 3.19
N ALA A 47 7.84 4.04 4.30
CA ALA A 47 8.36 4.49 5.59
C ALA A 47 9.87 4.75 5.53
N LEU A 48 10.65 3.82 4.94
CA LEU A 48 12.09 3.98 4.81
C LEU A 48 12.46 5.23 4.00
N ASN A 49 11.79 5.44 2.87
CA ASN A 49 12.11 6.57 2.00
C ASN A 49 11.70 7.91 2.62
N LEU A 50 10.53 7.98 3.26
CA LEU A 50 10.08 9.18 3.97
C LEU A 50 11.03 9.59 5.09
N VAL A 51 11.48 8.63 5.90
CA VAL A 51 12.40 8.91 7.02
C VAL A 51 13.78 9.33 6.49
N LYS A 52 14.33 8.63 5.49
CA LYS A 52 15.61 8.99 4.88
C LYS A 52 15.57 10.38 4.25
N ASP A 53 14.58 10.66 3.44
CA ASP A 53 14.42 11.97 2.78
C ASP A 53 14.30 13.11 3.80
N ALA A 54 13.55 12.90 4.89
CA ALA A 54 13.41 13.89 5.94
C ALA A 54 14.73 14.15 6.69
N ILE A 55 15.58 13.14 6.88
CA ILE A 55 16.93 13.29 7.44
C ILE A 55 17.82 14.04 6.47
N GLU A 56 17.88 13.63 5.21
CA GLU A 56 18.69 14.25 4.16
C GLU A 56 18.37 15.72 3.95
N LYS A 57 17.10 16.09 4.08
CA LYS A 57 16.60 17.47 3.98
C LYS A 57 16.72 18.27 5.28
N ASN A 58 17.30 17.69 6.35
CA ASN A 58 17.37 18.29 7.69
C ASN A 58 15.99 18.68 8.30
N ILE A 59 14.91 18.06 7.85
CA ILE A 59 13.56 18.20 8.41
C ILE A 59 13.46 17.39 9.70
N LEU A 60 14.02 16.18 9.71
CA LEU A 60 14.04 15.27 10.86
C LEU A 60 15.41 15.33 11.53
N LYS A 61 15.47 15.93 12.72
CA LYS A 61 16.66 16.03 13.56
C LYS A 61 16.66 14.95 14.64
N LYS A 62 17.82 14.70 15.25
CA LYS A 62 18.03 13.59 16.18
C LYS A 62 17.10 13.62 17.42
N ASP A 63 16.68 14.79 17.85
CA ASP A 63 15.80 14.99 19.02
C ASP A 63 14.32 15.15 18.66
N ASN A 64 13.98 14.99 17.37
CA ASN A 64 12.60 15.01 16.93
C ASN A 64 11.88 13.69 17.25
N ILE A 65 10.56 13.80 17.42
CA ILE A 65 9.64 12.69 17.57
C ILE A 65 8.78 12.60 16.31
N LEU A 66 8.78 11.48 15.66
CA LEU A 66 7.89 11.26 14.52
C LEU A 66 6.46 11.00 14.98
N ILE A 67 5.48 11.55 14.27
CA ILE A 67 4.06 11.26 14.50
C ILE A 67 3.35 11.02 13.18
N GLU A 68 2.43 10.06 13.15
CA GLU A 68 1.60 9.82 11.97
C GLU A 68 0.19 9.36 12.36
N ALA A 69 -0.81 9.96 11.69
CA ALA A 69 -2.18 9.46 11.73
C ALA A 69 -2.33 8.36 10.68
N THR A 70 -2.64 7.14 11.11
CA THR A 70 -2.80 6.02 10.18
C THR A 70 -3.65 4.89 10.74
N SER A 71 -4.49 4.31 9.91
CA SER A 71 -5.30 3.15 10.24
C SER A 71 -4.65 1.81 9.90
N GLY A 72 -3.46 1.80 9.28
CA GLY A 72 -2.96 0.60 8.64
C GLY A 72 -1.46 0.35 8.73
N ASN A 73 -0.98 -0.29 7.68
CA ASN A 73 0.40 -0.77 7.56
C ASN A 73 1.47 0.33 7.69
N MET A 74 1.13 1.57 7.35
CA MET A 74 2.08 2.68 7.51
C MET A 74 2.51 2.88 8.96
N GLY A 75 1.59 2.75 9.92
CA GLY A 75 1.92 2.83 11.35
C GLY A 75 2.94 1.77 11.77
N ILE A 76 2.75 0.53 11.32
CA ILE A 76 3.64 -0.60 11.63
C ILE A 76 5.02 -0.34 11.01
N SER A 77 5.06 -0.01 9.72
CA SER A 77 6.32 0.21 9.00
C SER A 77 7.08 1.42 9.52
N LEU A 78 6.38 2.51 9.86
CA LEU A 78 7.02 3.70 10.43
C LEU A 78 7.58 3.41 11.82
N SER A 79 6.85 2.64 12.67
CA SER A 79 7.35 2.21 13.97
C SER A 79 8.65 1.40 13.84
N PHE A 80 8.67 0.41 12.94
CA PHE A 80 9.82 -0.41 12.65
C PHE A 80 11.02 0.41 12.16
N VAL A 81 10.84 1.21 11.10
CA VAL A 81 11.92 1.98 10.48
C VAL A 81 12.46 3.03 11.45
N SER A 82 11.59 3.82 12.09
CA SER A 82 11.98 4.92 12.97
C SER A 82 12.77 4.42 14.17
N LYS A 83 12.29 3.39 14.85
CA LYS A 83 13.02 2.79 15.99
C LYS A 83 14.37 2.23 15.57
N ARG A 84 14.44 1.59 14.40
CA ARG A 84 15.73 1.06 13.88
C ARG A 84 16.71 2.16 13.50
N MET A 85 16.22 3.35 13.14
CA MET A 85 17.03 4.54 12.84
C MET A 85 17.29 5.44 14.06
N GLY A 86 16.78 5.07 15.26
CA GLY A 86 17.02 5.76 16.52
C GLY A 86 16.09 6.93 16.80
N TYR A 87 14.90 6.96 16.20
CA TYR A 87 13.87 7.97 16.45
C TYR A 87 12.71 7.42 17.27
N ASP A 88 12.19 8.24 18.16
CA ASP A 88 10.91 7.97 18.80
C ASP A 88 9.75 8.26 17.85
N VAL A 89 8.69 7.46 17.98
CA VAL A 89 7.53 7.56 17.11
C VAL A 89 6.23 7.41 17.88
N ILE A 90 5.26 8.23 17.51
CA ILE A 90 3.88 8.21 18.00
C ILE A 90 2.99 7.83 16.82
N ILE A 91 2.21 6.79 16.97
CA ILE A 91 1.17 6.43 15.99
C ILE A 91 -0.19 6.75 16.60
N VAL A 92 -0.99 7.49 15.85
CA VAL A 92 -2.37 7.83 16.22
C VAL A 92 -3.31 7.09 15.29
N MET A 93 -4.24 6.30 15.85
CA MET A 93 -5.21 5.56 15.05
C MET A 93 -6.56 5.45 15.76
N PRO A 94 -7.66 5.27 15.00
CA PRO A 94 -8.97 4.97 15.57
C PRO A 94 -8.97 3.65 16.34
N ASP A 95 -9.73 3.58 17.43
CA ASP A 95 -9.78 2.42 18.33
C ASP A 95 -10.54 1.21 17.75
N ASN A 96 -11.20 1.37 16.62
CA ASN A 96 -11.85 0.28 15.88
C ASN A 96 -10.93 -0.43 14.86
N MET A 97 -9.64 -0.08 14.83
CA MET A 97 -8.66 -0.80 13.99
C MET A 97 -8.31 -2.16 14.59
N SER A 98 -7.85 -3.11 13.74
CA SER A 98 -7.57 -4.49 14.16
C SER A 98 -6.57 -4.55 15.32
N LEU A 99 -6.79 -5.50 16.22
CA LEU A 99 -5.94 -5.71 17.39
C LEU A 99 -4.50 -6.06 17.02
N GLU A 100 -4.34 -6.82 15.91
CA GLU A 100 -3.04 -7.24 15.40
C GLU A 100 -2.18 -6.02 15.03
N ARG A 101 -2.75 -5.01 14.37
CA ARG A 101 -2.04 -3.79 14.01
C ARG A 101 -1.60 -2.99 15.22
N ARG A 102 -2.48 -2.84 16.22
CA ARG A 102 -2.13 -2.13 17.47
C ARG A 102 -0.97 -2.81 18.17
N LYS A 103 -1.03 -4.13 18.35
CA LYS A 103 0.03 -4.91 18.97
C LYS A 103 1.36 -4.81 18.22
N LEU A 104 1.34 -4.85 16.88
CA LEU A 104 2.57 -4.72 16.08
C LEU A 104 3.21 -3.34 16.24
N VAL A 105 2.43 -2.26 16.26
CA VAL A 105 2.92 -0.90 16.49
C VAL A 105 3.63 -0.80 17.85
N GLU A 106 3.02 -1.34 18.91
CA GLU A 106 3.58 -1.33 20.26
C GLU A 106 4.82 -2.22 20.37
N LEU A 107 4.81 -3.41 19.75
CA LEU A 107 5.95 -4.34 19.76
C LEU A 107 7.18 -3.73 19.07
N TYR A 108 7.01 -2.91 18.03
CA TYR A 108 8.10 -2.14 17.45
C TYR A 108 8.54 -0.93 18.29
N GLY A 109 7.94 -0.72 19.47
CA GLY A 109 8.33 0.29 20.43
C GLY A 109 7.83 1.70 20.12
N ALA A 110 6.77 1.83 19.31
CA ALA A 110 6.10 3.09 19.12
C ALA A 110 5.10 3.37 20.25
N LYS A 111 4.89 4.66 20.58
CA LYS A 111 3.79 5.09 21.44
C LYS A 111 2.50 5.08 20.62
N LEU A 112 1.53 4.27 21.03
CA LEU A 112 0.20 4.22 20.41
C LEU A 112 -0.76 5.15 21.13
N ILE A 113 -1.47 6.00 20.39
CA ILE A 113 -2.58 6.82 20.85
C ILE A 113 -3.82 6.43 20.06
N LEU A 114 -4.86 6.01 20.79
CA LEU A 114 -6.15 5.66 20.21
C LEU A 114 -7.10 6.86 20.27
N THR A 115 -7.85 7.08 19.20
CA THR A 115 -8.94 8.05 19.11
C THR A 115 -10.28 7.33 18.96
N ASP A 116 -11.39 8.01 19.27
CA ASP A 116 -12.73 7.43 19.12
C ASP A 116 -12.96 7.00 17.65
N GLY A 117 -13.23 5.73 17.47
CA GLY A 117 -13.47 5.13 16.15
C GLY A 117 -14.65 5.73 15.38
N LYS A 118 -15.59 6.36 16.09
CA LYS A 118 -16.71 7.10 15.46
C LYS A 118 -16.24 8.31 14.65
N LEU A 119 -15.10 8.91 15.03
CA LEU A 119 -14.50 10.04 14.33
C LEU A 119 -13.64 9.58 13.14
N GLY A 120 -13.40 8.26 12.98
CA GLY A 120 -12.59 7.69 11.92
C GLY A 120 -11.19 8.29 11.85
N MET A 121 -10.64 8.36 10.64
CA MET A 121 -9.31 8.93 10.42
C MET A 121 -9.22 10.43 10.71
N GLN A 122 -10.33 11.18 10.62
CA GLN A 122 -10.32 12.59 10.93
C GLN A 122 -9.97 12.85 12.40
N GLY A 123 -10.53 12.07 13.33
CA GLY A 123 -10.19 12.17 14.76
C GLY A 123 -8.69 11.90 15.04
N ALA A 124 -8.07 10.96 14.28
CA ALA A 124 -6.64 10.73 14.41
C ALA A 124 -5.80 11.90 13.85
N ILE A 125 -6.21 12.48 12.72
CA ILE A 125 -5.55 13.65 12.11
C ILE A 125 -5.64 14.87 13.06
N ASP A 126 -6.80 15.12 13.63
CA ASP A 126 -7.02 16.23 14.56
C ASP A 126 -6.14 16.08 15.81
N LYS A 127 -6.01 14.86 16.33
CA LYS A 127 -5.12 14.55 17.46
C LYS A 127 -3.64 14.75 17.12
N VAL A 128 -3.22 14.39 15.91
CA VAL A 128 -1.85 14.68 15.42
C VAL A 128 -1.62 16.19 15.39
N ASN A 129 -2.56 16.97 14.85
CA ASN A 129 -2.44 18.42 14.77
C ASN A 129 -2.38 19.07 16.16
N GLU A 130 -3.22 18.62 17.10
CA GLU A 130 -3.18 19.06 18.50
C GLU A 130 -1.79 18.84 19.13
N LEU A 131 -1.23 17.62 19.00
CA LEU A 131 0.07 17.29 19.59
C LEU A 131 1.23 18.07 18.95
N LYS A 132 1.16 18.35 17.66
CA LYS A 132 2.15 19.20 16.96
C LYS A 132 2.11 20.65 17.42
N GLN A 133 0.94 21.19 17.75
CA GLN A 133 0.83 22.54 18.30
C GLN A 133 1.40 22.66 19.71
N GLN A 134 1.40 21.58 20.48
CA GLN A 134 1.91 21.54 21.86
C GLN A 134 3.42 21.30 21.93
N ASN A 135 4.06 20.78 20.88
CA ASN A 135 5.48 20.43 20.86
C ASN A 135 6.06 20.53 19.45
N ASP A 136 6.94 21.49 19.24
CA ASP A 136 7.63 21.77 17.97
C ASP A 136 8.63 20.69 17.55
N LYS A 137 9.02 19.79 18.47
CA LYS A 137 9.84 18.62 18.15
C LYS A 137 9.07 17.50 17.46
N ILE A 138 7.75 17.57 17.41
CA ILE A 138 6.89 16.56 16.78
C ILE A 138 6.79 16.85 15.29
N ILE A 139 7.27 15.90 14.47
CA ILE A 139 7.32 15.97 13.01
C ILE A 139 6.43 14.90 12.39
N SER A 140 5.51 15.30 11.51
CA SER A 140 4.74 14.37 10.66
C SER A 140 5.30 14.34 9.24
N LEU A 141 5.45 13.14 8.68
CA LEU A 141 5.99 12.93 7.33
C LEU A 141 4.90 12.96 6.26
N ASN A 142 3.64 12.84 6.66
CA ASN A 142 2.44 13.03 5.83
C ASN A 142 2.46 12.24 4.51
N GLN A 143 2.23 10.92 4.60
CA GLN A 143 2.29 10.00 3.47
C GLN A 143 1.41 10.36 2.25
N PHE A 144 0.36 11.15 2.44
CA PHE A 144 -0.60 11.50 1.38
C PHE A 144 -0.19 12.73 0.57
N ASN A 145 0.74 13.55 1.11
CA ASN A 145 1.16 14.81 0.50
C ASN A 145 2.67 14.89 0.26
N ASN A 146 3.43 13.87 0.66
CA ASN A 146 4.88 13.85 0.53
C ASN A 146 5.31 13.00 -0.67
N LEU A 147 5.92 13.63 -1.66
CA LEU A 147 6.40 13.00 -2.88
C LEU A 147 7.40 11.85 -2.63
N SER A 148 8.09 11.85 -1.48
CA SER A 148 9.01 10.77 -1.12
C SER A 148 8.30 9.42 -0.97
N ASN A 149 6.98 9.39 -0.67
CA ASN A 149 6.17 8.18 -0.75
C ASN A 149 6.13 7.63 -2.18
N LYS A 150 5.89 8.48 -3.17
CA LYS A 150 5.87 8.09 -4.58
C LYS A 150 7.25 7.64 -5.06
N TYR A 151 8.30 8.37 -4.73
CA TYR A 151 9.68 8.05 -5.14
C TYR A 151 10.20 6.74 -4.53
N ALA A 152 9.69 6.32 -3.37
CA ALA A 152 9.97 5.00 -2.82
C ALA A 152 9.64 3.85 -3.80
N HIS A 153 8.64 4.05 -4.65
CA HIS A 153 8.15 3.05 -5.59
C HIS A 153 8.77 3.11 -6.99
N HIS A 154 9.68 4.04 -7.24
CA HIS A 154 10.55 3.98 -8.42
C HIS A 154 11.40 2.71 -8.41
N THR A 155 11.90 2.29 -7.24
CA THR A 155 12.62 1.02 -7.12
C THR A 155 11.71 -0.17 -7.40
N THR A 156 10.46 -0.14 -6.95
CA THR A 156 9.46 -1.19 -7.24
C THR A 156 9.23 -1.32 -8.75
N GLY A 157 9.09 -0.20 -9.46
CA GLY A 157 8.93 -0.19 -10.93
C GLY A 157 10.14 -0.79 -11.66
N LYS A 158 11.35 -0.43 -11.23
CA LYS A 158 12.59 -1.01 -11.79
C LYS A 158 12.70 -2.51 -11.53
N GLU A 159 12.34 -2.96 -10.34
CA GLU A 159 12.30 -4.39 -10.00
C GLU A 159 11.29 -5.14 -10.89
N ILE A 160 10.10 -4.60 -11.11
CA ILE A 160 9.08 -5.19 -11.99
C ILE A 160 9.61 -5.32 -13.42
N LEU A 161 10.21 -4.28 -13.99
CA LEU A 161 10.80 -4.32 -15.33
C LEU A 161 11.91 -5.38 -15.47
N SER A 162 12.73 -5.54 -14.42
CA SER A 162 13.79 -6.54 -14.39
C SER A 162 13.25 -7.98 -14.29
N GLN A 163 12.16 -8.17 -13.55
CA GLN A 163 11.58 -9.50 -13.27
C GLN A 163 10.57 -9.95 -14.33
N VAL A 164 9.88 -8.99 -14.98
CA VAL A 164 8.93 -9.23 -16.09
C VAL A 164 9.24 -8.25 -17.22
N PRO A 165 10.28 -8.52 -18.04
CA PRO A 165 10.75 -7.56 -19.06
C PRO A 165 9.71 -7.16 -20.10
N ASN A 166 8.77 -8.05 -20.40
CA ASN A 166 7.72 -7.84 -21.42
C ASN A 166 6.36 -7.57 -20.75
N ILE A 167 6.33 -6.76 -19.71
CA ILE A 167 5.08 -6.37 -19.05
C ILE A 167 4.21 -5.52 -19.99
N ASP A 168 2.92 -5.88 -20.13
CA ASP A 168 1.94 -5.12 -20.89
C ASP A 168 1.06 -4.24 -19.98
N ILE A 169 0.71 -4.75 -18.79
CA ILE A 169 -0.28 -4.12 -17.91
C ILE A 169 0.17 -4.21 -16.45
N PHE A 170 0.10 -3.10 -15.75
CA PHE A 170 0.31 -3.01 -14.31
C PHE A 170 -1.01 -2.64 -13.61
N ILE A 171 -1.41 -3.38 -12.59
CA ILE A 171 -2.66 -3.15 -11.84
C ILE A 171 -2.36 -3.01 -10.37
N ASN A 172 -2.88 -1.94 -9.74
CA ASN A 172 -2.73 -1.74 -8.29
C ASN A 172 -3.85 -0.90 -7.68
N GLY A 173 -4.26 -1.28 -6.48
CA GLY A 173 -5.21 -0.54 -5.66
C GLY A 173 -4.72 0.85 -5.26
N ILE A 174 -5.60 1.84 -5.32
CA ILE A 174 -5.28 3.24 -5.03
C ILE A 174 -5.60 3.54 -3.56
N GLY A 175 -4.56 3.58 -2.71
CA GLY A 175 -4.63 4.07 -1.34
C GLY A 175 -4.00 5.47 -1.23
N SER A 176 -2.76 5.57 -0.74
CA SER A 176 -2.00 6.83 -0.72
C SER A 176 -1.51 7.28 -2.10
N SER A 177 -1.76 6.51 -3.15
CA SER A 177 -1.32 6.70 -4.54
C SER A 177 0.18 6.54 -4.79
N GLY A 178 1.00 6.36 -3.76
CA GLY A 178 2.46 6.27 -3.91
C GLY A 178 2.89 5.14 -4.83
N THR A 179 2.36 3.93 -4.61
CA THR A 179 2.73 2.74 -5.40
C THR A 179 2.34 2.88 -6.86
N ILE A 180 1.07 3.21 -7.15
CA ILE A 180 0.60 3.27 -8.54
C ILE A 180 1.29 4.39 -9.31
N SER A 181 1.46 5.56 -8.69
CA SER A 181 2.12 6.70 -9.32
C SER A 181 3.61 6.44 -9.54
N GLY A 182 4.32 5.96 -8.52
CA GLY A 182 5.76 5.73 -8.61
C GLY A 182 6.13 4.58 -9.55
N VAL A 183 5.42 3.46 -9.51
CA VAL A 183 5.60 2.37 -10.46
C VAL A 183 5.21 2.84 -11.87
N GLY A 184 4.04 3.48 -12.00
CA GLY A 184 3.55 3.96 -13.29
C GLY A 184 4.53 4.92 -13.97
N GLU A 185 5.17 5.85 -13.24
CA GLU A 185 6.19 6.75 -13.78
C GLU A 185 7.37 5.97 -14.41
N ILE A 186 7.88 4.96 -13.72
CA ILE A 186 8.99 4.14 -14.22
C ILE A 186 8.57 3.29 -15.43
N LEU A 187 7.38 2.70 -15.39
CA LEU A 187 6.87 1.90 -16.51
C LEU A 187 6.64 2.76 -17.75
N LYS A 188 6.01 3.94 -17.61
CA LYS A 188 5.78 4.87 -18.71
C LYS A 188 7.06 5.51 -19.28
N GLN A 189 8.10 5.66 -18.45
CA GLN A 189 9.43 6.09 -18.91
C GLN A 189 10.10 5.02 -19.77
N GLN A 190 9.94 3.74 -19.42
CA GLN A 190 10.49 2.61 -20.17
C GLN A 190 9.74 2.42 -21.50
N GLU A 191 8.41 2.34 -21.43
CA GLU A 191 7.57 2.10 -22.61
C GLU A 191 6.16 2.68 -22.36
N LYS A 192 5.78 3.67 -23.15
CA LYS A 192 4.49 4.39 -23.02
C LYS A 192 3.26 3.50 -23.24
N SER A 193 3.40 2.42 -23.99
CA SER A 193 2.32 1.48 -24.28
C SER A 193 1.93 0.59 -23.10
N ILE A 194 2.78 0.46 -22.06
CA ILE A 194 2.46 -0.29 -20.86
C ILE A 194 1.25 0.38 -20.16
N LYS A 195 0.14 -0.33 -20.04
CA LYS A 195 -1.05 0.17 -19.37
C LYS A 195 -0.89 0.15 -17.84
N VAL A 196 -1.31 1.22 -17.19
CA VAL A 196 -1.38 1.35 -15.73
C VAL A 196 -2.84 1.48 -15.30
N ILE A 197 -3.34 0.50 -14.59
CA ILE A 197 -4.74 0.42 -14.18
C ILE A 197 -4.85 0.54 -12.66
N GLY A 198 -5.58 1.56 -12.21
CA GLY A 198 -5.93 1.74 -10.81
C GLY A 198 -7.10 0.85 -10.40
N VAL A 199 -7.18 0.51 -9.10
CA VAL A 199 -8.34 -0.16 -8.52
C VAL A 199 -8.85 0.65 -7.34
N GLU A 200 -10.16 0.91 -7.32
CA GLU A 200 -10.85 1.55 -6.21
C GLU A 200 -12.10 0.74 -5.79
N PRO A 201 -12.62 0.90 -4.55
CA PRO A 201 -13.83 0.20 -4.12
C PRO A 201 -15.06 0.67 -4.89
N ALA A 202 -15.93 -0.26 -5.32
CA ALA A 202 -17.15 0.06 -6.05
C ALA A 202 -18.15 0.92 -5.25
N SER A 203 -18.14 0.82 -3.91
CA SER A 203 -18.94 1.65 -3.01
C SER A 203 -18.30 3.00 -2.67
N SER A 204 -17.02 3.22 -3.05
CA SER A 204 -16.29 4.46 -2.82
C SER A 204 -15.49 4.87 -4.08
N PRO A 205 -16.16 5.08 -5.24
CA PRO A 205 -15.52 5.32 -6.52
C PRO A 205 -15.16 6.80 -6.70
N LEU A 206 -14.32 7.32 -5.81
CA LEU A 206 -14.00 8.74 -5.75
C LEU A 206 -13.27 9.25 -7.00
N ILE A 207 -12.39 8.41 -7.59
CA ILE A 207 -11.60 8.81 -8.75
C ILE A 207 -12.45 8.75 -10.03
N THR A 208 -13.27 7.71 -10.17
CA THR A 208 -14.09 7.51 -11.37
C THR A 208 -15.40 8.27 -11.34
N LYS A 209 -16.05 8.42 -10.15
CA LYS A 209 -17.41 8.97 -10.04
C LYS A 209 -17.53 10.19 -9.12
N GLY A 210 -16.43 10.60 -8.45
CA GLY A 210 -16.40 11.83 -7.65
C GLY A 210 -17.08 11.77 -6.28
N TYR A 211 -17.49 10.58 -5.80
CA TYR A 211 -18.03 10.40 -4.46
C TYR A 211 -17.33 9.26 -3.71
N PHE A 212 -17.36 9.32 -2.39
CA PHE A 212 -16.84 8.27 -1.50
C PHE A 212 -17.95 7.69 -0.62
N GLY A 213 -17.73 6.46 -0.15
CA GLY A 213 -18.65 5.75 0.72
C GLY A 213 -17.92 4.73 1.60
N ALA A 214 -18.66 4.11 2.50
CA ALA A 214 -18.13 3.05 3.34
C ALA A 214 -17.81 1.79 2.51
N HIS A 215 -16.66 1.18 2.77
CA HIS A 215 -16.23 -0.06 2.15
C HIS A 215 -15.35 -0.87 3.12
N LYS A 216 -15.13 -2.16 2.80
CA LYS A 216 -14.36 -3.10 3.64
C LYS A 216 -12.97 -3.43 3.07
N ILE A 217 -12.60 -2.89 1.92
CA ILE A 217 -11.29 -3.15 1.29
C ILE A 217 -10.24 -2.26 1.93
N GLN A 218 -9.65 -2.71 3.03
CA GLN A 218 -8.65 -1.93 3.75
C GLN A 218 -7.38 -1.70 2.93
N GLY A 219 -6.81 -0.50 3.07
CA GLY A 219 -5.56 -0.10 2.41
C GLY A 219 -5.72 0.66 1.10
N ILE A 220 -6.92 0.67 0.50
CA ILE A 220 -7.28 1.47 -0.67
C ILE A 220 -8.54 2.29 -0.40
N GLY A 221 -8.94 3.14 -1.34
CA GLY A 221 -10.23 3.87 -1.27
C GLY A 221 -10.26 4.93 -0.16
N ALA A 222 -9.23 5.79 -0.07
CA ALA A 222 -9.29 6.95 0.82
C ALA A 222 -10.48 7.86 0.45
N ASN A 223 -11.08 8.51 1.47
CA ASN A 223 -12.19 9.44 1.27
C ASN A 223 -11.78 10.81 0.71
N PHE A 224 -10.57 10.92 0.22
CA PHE A 224 -10.00 12.08 -0.46
C PHE A 224 -8.98 11.62 -1.51
N ILE A 225 -8.67 12.49 -2.46
CA ILE A 225 -7.65 12.24 -3.48
C ILE A 225 -6.30 12.71 -2.93
N PRO A 226 -5.31 11.79 -2.75
CA PRO A 226 -3.98 12.18 -2.31
C PRO A 226 -3.30 13.15 -3.28
N SER A 227 -2.62 14.18 -2.76
CA SER A 227 -1.98 15.19 -3.63
C SER A 227 -0.81 14.66 -4.44
N ILE A 228 -0.25 13.51 -4.04
CA ILE A 228 0.88 12.86 -4.73
C ILE A 228 0.47 11.97 -5.89
N ILE A 229 -0.83 11.83 -6.18
CA ILE A 229 -1.30 11.05 -7.31
C ILE A 229 -0.82 11.67 -8.62
N ASN A 230 -0.21 10.85 -9.46
CA ASN A 230 0.12 11.23 -10.82
C ASN A 230 -0.92 10.64 -11.77
N LYS A 231 -1.91 11.45 -12.12
CA LYS A 231 -3.01 11.02 -13.00
C LYS A 231 -2.55 10.74 -14.44
N ASP A 232 -1.46 11.38 -14.87
CA ASP A 232 -0.97 11.27 -16.26
C ASP A 232 -0.39 9.89 -16.58
N VAL A 233 -0.04 9.11 -15.55
CA VAL A 233 0.47 7.74 -15.73
C VAL A 233 -0.61 6.67 -15.55
N ILE A 234 -1.82 7.03 -15.13
CA ILE A 234 -2.95 6.11 -14.90
C ILE A 234 -3.87 6.14 -16.12
N ASP A 235 -3.89 5.04 -16.88
CA ASP A 235 -4.69 4.95 -18.11
C ASP A 235 -6.17 4.65 -17.84
N GLU A 236 -6.46 3.89 -16.77
CA GLU A 236 -7.80 3.44 -16.43
C GLU A 236 -7.93 3.21 -14.92
N VAL A 237 -9.14 3.33 -14.38
CA VAL A 237 -9.46 2.92 -13.01
C VAL A 237 -10.67 1.99 -13.03
N LYS A 238 -10.50 0.77 -12.49
CA LYS A 238 -11.56 -0.23 -12.32
C LYS A 238 -12.10 -0.20 -10.89
N THR A 239 -13.39 -0.46 -10.75
CA THR A 239 -14.03 -0.59 -9.44
C THR A 239 -14.21 -2.07 -9.08
N VAL A 240 -14.00 -2.42 -7.80
CA VAL A 240 -14.19 -3.79 -7.29
C VAL A 240 -15.08 -3.75 -6.06
N THR A 241 -16.03 -4.69 -5.95
CA THR A 241 -16.92 -4.80 -4.79
C THR A 241 -16.17 -5.38 -3.58
N ASP A 242 -16.72 -5.16 -2.38
CA ASP A 242 -16.18 -5.78 -1.16
C ASP A 242 -16.22 -7.31 -1.26
N GLU A 243 -17.34 -7.85 -1.75
CA GLU A 243 -17.57 -9.29 -1.92
C GLU A 243 -16.53 -9.92 -2.86
N ASP A 244 -16.28 -9.31 -4.00
CA ASP A 244 -15.27 -9.76 -4.93
C ASP A 244 -13.86 -9.72 -4.31
N ALA A 245 -13.52 -8.62 -3.63
CA ALA A 245 -12.21 -8.49 -3.00
C ALA A 245 -11.96 -9.60 -1.98
N TYR A 246 -12.93 -9.92 -1.13
CA TYR A 246 -12.84 -11.02 -0.16
C TYR A 246 -12.78 -12.39 -0.84
N PHE A 247 -13.62 -12.62 -1.86
CA PHE A 247 -13.63 -13.86 -2.61
C PHE A 247 -12.26 -14.14 -3.26
N TYR A 248 -11.72 -13.17 -3.99
CA TYR A 248 -10.44 -13.34 -4.69
C TYR A 248 -9.23 -13.34 -3.76
N THR A 249 -9.34 -12.79 -2.54
CA THR A 249 -8.32 -13.00 -1.50
C THR A 249 -8.26 -14.47 -1.08
N LYS A 250 -9.42 -15.13 -0.89
CA LYS A 250 -9.48 -16.56 -0.59
C LYS A 250 -9.01 -17.42 -1.78
N GLU A 251 -9.27 -16.98 -3.01
CA GLU A 251 -8.75 -17.65 -4.22
C GLU A 251 -7.21 -17.64 -4.26
N LEU A 252 -6.56 -16.52 -3.90
CA LEU A 252 -5.09 -16.46 -3.78
C LEU A 252 -4.57 -17.46 -2.76
N ALA A 253 -5.22 -17.60 -1.61
CA ALA A 253 -4.84 -18.57 -0.59
C ALA A 253 -5.05 -20.01 -1.07
N ASN A 254 -6.20 -20.31 -1.67
CA ASN A 254 -6.58 -21.66 -2.08
C ASN A 254 -5.83 -22.16 -3.29
N LEU A 255 -5.61 -21.31 -4.29
CA LEU A 255 -5.00 -21.71 -5.56
C LEU A 255 -3.49 -21.57 -5.55
N GLU A 256 -2.97 -20.50 -4.97
CA GLU A 256 -1.54 -20.15 -5.04
C GLU A 256 -0.84 -20.22 -3.69
N SER A 257 -1.55 -20.59 -2.61
CA SER A 257 -1.02 -20.63 -1.24
C SER A 257 -0.48 -19.27 -0.76
N ILE A 258 -1.05 -18.18 -1.27
CA ILE A 258 -0.67 -16.80 -0.93
C ILE A 258 -1.69 -16.26 0.07
N ILE A 259 -1.31 -16.20 1.36
CA ILE A 259 -2.13 -15.58 2.41
C ILE A 259 -1.84 -14.08 2.44
N CYS A 260 -2.78 -13.29 1.95
CA CYS A 260 -2.62 -11.85 1.73
C CYS A 260 -3.81 -11.04 2.25
N GLY A 261 -3.67 -9.71 2.26
CA GLY A 261 -4.75 -8.80 2.62
C GLY A 261 -5.80 -8.61 1.51
N ILE A 262 -6.94 -8.04 1.88
CA ILE A 262 -8.14 -7.92 1.05
C ILE A 262 -7.88 -7.11 -0.24
N SER A 263 -7.01 -6.11 -0.19
CA SER A 263 -6.66 -5.31 -1.38
C SER A 263 -5.91 -6.11 -2.46
N ALA A 264 -5.25 -7.23 -2.09
CA ALA A 264 -4.66 -8.14 -3.08
C ALA A 264 -5.75 -8.87 -3.88
N GLY A 265 -6.83 -9.29 -3.22
CA GLY A 265 -8.00 -9.88 -3.89
C GLY A 265 -8.67 -8.89 -4.86
N ALA A 266 -8.76 -7.61 -4.47
CA ALA A 266 -9.26 -6.57 -5.38
C ALA A 266 -8.35 -6.42 -6.62
N ASN A 267 -7.03 -6.44 -6.45
CA ASN A 267 -6.09 -6.40 -7.57
C ASN A 267 -6.22 -7.64 -8.46
N LEU A 268 -6.39 -8.83 -7.87
CA LEU A 268 -6.58 -10.07 -8.64
C LEU A 268 -7.89 -10.04 -9.43
N LYS A 269 -9.00 -9.60 -8.82
CA LYS A 269 -10.30 -9.46 -9.54
C LYS A 269 -10.15 -8.59 -10.77
N ALA A 270 -9.56 -7.41 -10.61
CA ALA A 270 -9.34 -6.49 -11.72
C ALA A 270 -8.43 -7.12 -12.80
N ALA A 271 -7.40 -7.87 -12.40
CA ALA A 271 -6.51 -8.54 -13.34
C ALA A 271 -7.21 -9.65 -14.13
N ILE A 272 -8.07 -10.44 -13.49
CA ILE A 272 -8.85 -11.50 -14.17
C ILE A 272 -9.82 -10.87 -15.18
N ASP A 273 -10.48 -9.77 -14.82
CA ASP A 273 -11.40 -9.08 -15.75
C ASP A 273 -10.63 -8.58 -16.98
N VAL A 274 -9.50 -7.92 -16.77
CA VAL A 274 -8.65 -7.43 -17.86
C VAL A 274 -8.11 -8.58 -18.71
N ALA A 275 -7.70 -9.69 -18.08
CA ALA A 275 -7.18 -10.88 -18.80
C ALA A 275 -8.23 -11.57 -19.65
N LYS A 276 -9.52 -11.49 -19.29
CA LYS A 276 -10.63 -11.98 -20.12
C LYS A 276 -10.95 -11.06 -21.31
N GLU A 277 -10.74 -9.76 -21.14
CA GLU A 277 -10.94 -8.74 -22.19
C GLU A 277 -9.77 -8.69 -23.18
N GLN A 278 -8.55 -8.99 -22.73
CA GLN A 278 -7.31 -8.82 -23.48
C GLN A 278 -6.45 -10.09 -23.38
N GLU A 279 -6.34 -10.82 -24.48
CA GLU A 279 -5.57 -12.08 -24.56
C GLU A 279 -4.07 -11.81 -24.76
N ASN A 280 -3.25 -12.81 -24.37
CA ASN A 280 -1.79 -12.85 -24.60
C ASN A 280 -1.04 -11.64 -23.98
N LYS A 281 -1.49 -11.18 -22.80
CA LYS A 281 -0.87 -10.08 -22.05
C LYS A 281 -0.10 -10.60 -20.85
N ASN A 282 0.99 -9.91 -20.50
CA ASN A 282 1.70 -10.06 -19.23
C ASN A 282 1.21 -8.99 -18.26
N ILE A 283 0.40 -9.40 -17.28
CA ILE A 283 -0.24 -8.52 -16.30
C ILE A 283 0.47 -8.67 -14.97
N VAL A 284 0.92 -7.56 -14.38
CA VAL A 284 1.52 -7.56 -13.03
C VAL A 284 0.59 -6.90 -12.05
N ILE A 285 0.33 -7.60 -10.94
CA ILE A 285 -0.40 -7.06 -9.77
C ILE A 285 0.51 -6.96 -8.57
N ILE A 286 0.17 -6.06 -7.63
CA ILE A 286 0.82 -6.01 -6.31
C ILE A 286 0.02 -6.85 -5.31
N ILE A 287 0.74 -7.65 -4.50
CA ILE A 287 0.23 -8.26 -3.26
C ILE A 287 0.76 -7.40 -2.11
N PRO A 288 -0.04 -6.43 -1.59
CA PRO A 288 0.50 -5.34 -0.79
C PRO A 288 0.92 -5.75 0.62
N ASP A 289 0.25 -6.73 1.23
CA ASP A 289 0.50 -7.12 2.62
C ASP A 289 0.02 -8.53 2.95
N ARG A 290 0.38 -8.98 4.17
CA ARG A 290 0.00 -10.30 4.71
C ARG A 290 -1.44 -10.34 5.20
N GLY A 291 -2.06 -11.51 5.08
CA GLY A 291 -3.43 -11.78 5.55
C GLY A 291 -3.56 -11.92 7.06
N ASP A 292 -2.48 -12.25 7.79
CA ASP A 292 -2.47 -12.42 9.25
C ASP A 292 -2.94 -11.19 10.05
N ARG A 293 -2.95 -10.02 9.42
CA ARG A 293 -3.43 -8.75 10.00
C ARG A 293 -4.93 -8.56 9.98
N TYR A 294 -5.64 -9.50 9.38
CA TYR A 294 -7.08 -9.42 9.12
C TYR A 294 -7.89 -10.56 9.76
N TYR A 295 -7.25 -11.45 10.53
CA TYR A 295 -7.94 -12.60 11.13
C TYR A 295 -9.09 -12.18 12.04
N SER A 296 -8.90 -11.13 12.86
CA SER A 296 -9.97 -10.57 13.69
C SER A 296 -11.10 -9.90 12.90
N MET A 297 -10.96 -9.80 11.56
CA MET A 297 -11.92 -9.18 10.65
C MET A 297 -12.60 -10.20 9.72
N ASN A 298 -12.56 -11.48 10.06
CA ASN A 298 -13.19 -12.60 9.32
C ASN A 298 -12.65 -12.79 7.89
N LEU A 299 -11.33 -12.63 7.71
CA LEU A 299 -10.67 -13.03 6.47
C LEU A 299 -10.66 -14.55 6.30
#